data_8be19c91aab2b4078a581dc0c45b0b5b
#
_entry.id   8be19c91aab2b4078a581dc0c45b0b5b
#
_cell.length_a   1.000
_cell.length_b   1.000
_cell.length_c   1.000
_cell.angle_alpha   90.00
_cell.angle_beta   90.00
_cell.angle_gamma   90.00
#
_symmetry.space_group_name_H-M   'P 1'
#
loop_
_entity.id
_entity.type
_entity.pdbx_description
1 polymer ?
#
loop_
_entity_poly.entity_id
_entity_poly.type
_entity_poly.pdbx_seq_one_letter_code
_entity_poly.pdbx_strand_id
1 'polypeptide(L)'
;MLQMQAHNSNGVIHLCHTSCSLFDGGTLQAYLTTVKAWLDANPNEVLSLLIVNSDTLPPSSYDTVFKAVGLDTVSYSPPSSSLLESGWPTLGSLIDSGKRLITFMDSNANFNSVPYIIDEFTNIWETAFDVTTSFDCNVNRSNANTPTATSMYLINHFLDTLILGQPAPDPGQANQTNAVTGTNSLGEQFNLCVGQQGRNPNFMLVDFYEYGGGSVFEVAATANGVTYSPATPIATPGGTSSASSPSSTSSSLNSSPPSFSRWSSVWVVIGSVAFGAFCIY
;
A
#
# COMPACT_ATOMS: atom_id res chain seq x y z
N MET A 1 1.48 -2.77 -0.92
CA MET A 1 1.74 -1.30 -0.90
C MET A 1 1.59 -0.80 0.51
N LEU A 2 2.33 0.23 0.90
CA LEU A 2 2.15 0.94 2.15
C LEU A 2 1.79 2.40 1.81
N GLN A 3 0.70 2.93 2.40
CA GLN A 3 0.32 4.33 2.24
C GLN A 3 0.75 5.13 3.47
N MET A 4 1.11 6.39 3.27
CA MET A 4 1.51 7.31 4.33
C MET A 4 1.12 8.74 4.00
N GLN A 5 0.67 9.51 5.00
CA GLN A 5 0.47 10.95 4.87
C GLN A 5 1.70 11.69 5.36
N ALA A 6 2.26 12.53 4.49
CA ALA A 6 3.50 13.25 4.74
C ALA A 6 3.24 14.75 4.93
N HIS A 7 3.75 15.29 6.03
CA HIS A 7 3.62 16.70 6.42
C HIS A 7 4.98 17.33 6.72
N ASN A 8 5.10 18.61 6.46
CA ASN A 8 6.26 19.39 6.84
C ASN A 8 6.11 19.87 8.29
N SER A 9 6.90 19.33 9.20
CA SER A 9 6.98 19.78 10.57
C SER A 9 8.33 20.48 10.79
N ASN A 10 8.33 21.81 10.78
CA ASN A 10 9.53 22.65 11.00
C ASN A 10 10.71 22.31 10.07
N GLY A 11 10.44 22.05 8.81
CA GLY A 11 11.47 21.74 7.80
C GLY A 11 11.88 20.26 7.74
N VAL A 12 11.29 19.40 8.54
CA VAL A 12 11.46 17.94 8.53
C VAL A 12 10.16 17.29 8.08
N ILE A 13 10.23 16.28 7.21
CA ILE A 13 9.06 15.54 6.77
C ILE A 13 8.71 14.51 7.86
N HIS A 14 7.51 14.64 8.42
CA HIS A 14 6.91 13.71 9.36
C HIS A 14 5.75 12.96 8.73
N LEU A 15 5.42 11.79 9.26
CA LEU A 15 4.25 11.01 8.91
C LEU A 15 3.16 11.29 9.96
N CYS A 16 2.16 12.06 9.56
CA CYS A 16 1.13 12.53 10.47
C CYS A 16 -0.25 12.21 9.92
N HIS A 17 -1.21 11.91 10.78
CA HIS A 17 -2.60 11.77 10.37
C HIS A 17 -3.31 13.12 10.50
N THR A 18 -3.81 13.67 9.39
CA THR A 18 -4.45 14.99 9.28
C THR A 18 -3.53 16.15 9.67
N SER A 19 -2.86 16.09 10.81
CA SER A 19 -1.85 17.06 11.24
C SER A 19 -0.94 16.45 12.30
N CYS A 20 0.31 16.94 12.37
CA CYS A 20 1.28 16.45 13.35
C CYS A 20 0.94 16.81 14.80
N SER A 21 0.00 17.73 15.02
CA SER A 21 -0.51 18.05 16.36
C SER A 21 -1.55 17.05 16.85
N LEU A 22 -2.25 16.35 15.95
CA LEU A 22 -3.22 15.31 16.28
C LEU A 22 -2.53 13.95 16.44
N PHE A 23 -1.74 13.55 15.47
CA PHE A 23 -0.97 12.32 15.51
C PHE A 23 0.32 12.49 14.72
N ASP A 24 1.46 12.21 15.35
CA ASP A 24 2.79 12.22 14.75
C ASP A 24 3.40 10.82 14.87
N GLY A 25 3.48 10.11 13.76
CA GLY A 25 4.08 8.78 13.62
C GLY A 25 5.61 8.81 13.49
N GLY A 26 6.23 9.99 13.61
CA GLY A 26 7.68 10.17 13.48
C GLY A 26 8.13 10.64 12.10
N THR A 27 9.43 10.76 11.91
CA THR A 27 10.02 11.29 10.67
C THR A 27 9.93 10.29 9.53
N LEU A 28 9.73 10.80 8.31
CA LEU A 28 9.83 9.99 7.09
C LEU A 28 11.16 9.23 7.02
N GLN A 29 12.27 9.85 7.46
CA GLN A 29 13.58 9.20 7.45
C GLN A 29 13.63 7.96 8.35
N ALA A 30 13.08 8.03 9.56
CA ALA A 30 13.04 6.88 10.47
C ALA A 30 12.20 5.73 9.87
N TYR A 31 11.06 6.07 9.30
CA TYR A 31 10.19 5.12 8.61
C TYR A 31 10.89 4.45 7.42
N LEU A 32 11.47 5.24 6.52
CA LEU A 32 12.18 4.72 5.34
C LEU A 32 13.43 3.91 5.71
N THR A 33 14.06 4.20 6.85
CA THR A 33 15.15 3.35 7.38
C THR A 33 14.64 1.94 7.70
N THR A 34 13.45 1.82 8.29
CA THR A 34 12.81 0.53 8.55
C THR A 34 12.43 -0.19 7.24
N VAL A 35 11.89 0.55 6.27
CA VAL A 35 11.58 0.02 4.93
C VAL A 35 12.84 -0.54 4.26
N LYS A 36 13.95 0.21 4.32
CA LYS A 36 15.23 -0.23 3.75
C LYS A 36 15.74 -1.51 4.41
N ALA A 37 15.72 -1.56 5.73
CA ALA A 37 16.14 -2.74 6.49
C ALA A 37 15.28 -3.97 6.14
N TRP A 38 13.96 -3.79 5.97
CA TRP A 38 13.08 -4.86 5.55
C TRP A 38 13.38 -5.34 4.13
N LEU A 39 13.57 -4.43 3.17
CA LEU A 39 13.94 -4.78 1.80
C LEU A 39 15.28 -5.53 1.73
N ASP A 40 16.25 -5.16 2.57
CA ASP A 40 17.54 -5.83 2.63
C ASP A 40 17.43 -7.25 3.20
N ALA A 41 16.57 -7.44 4.19
CA ALA A 41 16.31 -8.76 4.78
C ALA A 41 15.46 -9.67 3.88
N ASN A 42 14.73 -9.10 2.90
CA ASN A 42 13.80 -9.81 2.03
C ASN A 42 14.17 -9.58 0.55
N PRO A 43 15.23 -10.19 0.02
CA PRO A 43 15.79 -9.85 -1.30
C PRO A 43 14.88 -10.23 -2.48
N ASN A 44 13.88 -11.09 -2.27
CA ASN A 44 12.93 -11.54 -3.29
C ASN A 44 11.56 -10.87 -3.17
N GLU A 45 11.46 -9.79 -2.39
CA GLU A 45 10.23 -9.03 -2.23
C GLU A 45 10.28 -7.70 -2.98
N VAL A 46 9.12 -7.27 -3.49
CA VAL A 46 8.91 -5.96 -4.10
C VAL A 46 7.91 -5.19 -3.24
N LEU A 47 8.22 -3.95 -2.93
CA LEU A 47 7.37 -3.08 -2.13
C LEU A 47 6.92 -1.87 -2.94
N SER A 48 5.67 -1.46 -2.78
CA SER A 48 5.18 -0.17 -3.25
C SER A 48 4.90 0.76 -2.08
N LEU A 49 5.18 2.04 -2.26
CA LEU A 49 4.81 3.11 -1.36
C LEU A 49 3.83 4.05 -2.07
N LEU A 50 2.85 4.57 -1.34
CA LEU A 50 1.99 5.67 -1.76
C LEU A 50 2.13 6.80 -0.76
N ILE A 51 2.65 7.93 -1.24
CA ILE A 51 2.86 9.14 -0.44
C ILE A 51 1.71 10.10 -0.70
N VAL A 52 0.90 10.35 0.32
CA VAL A 52 -0.04 11.48 0.34
C VAL A 52 0.75 12.71 0.75
N ASN A 53 1.04 13.59 -0.22
CA ASN A 53 1.87 14.79 -0.05
C ASN A 53 1.01 15.98 0.40
N SER A 54 0.55 15.96 1.64
CA SER A 54 -0.46 16.89 2.18
C SER A 54 -0.05 18.36 2.08
N ASP A 55 1.24 18.66 2.20
CA ASP A 55 1.75 20.02 2.15
C ASP A 55 2.33 20.41 0.78
N THR A 56 2.08 19.60 -0.25
CA THR A 56 2.53 19.85 -1.63
C THR A 56 4.03 20.15 -1.75
N LEU A 57 4.86 19.47 -0.95
CA LEU A 57 6.31 19.63 -1.00
C LEU A 57 6.86 19.18 -2.36
N PRO A 58 7.96 19.80 -2.84
CA PRO A 58 8.58 19.34 -4.07
C PRO A 58 9.18 17.93 -3.91
N PRO A 59 9.19 17.10 -4.97
CA PRO A 59 9.70 15.72 -4.89
C PRO A 59 11.17 15.67 -4.49
N SER A 60 11.95 16.72 -4.71
CA SER A 60 13.34 16.85 -4.25
C SER A 60 13.50 16.80 -2.73
N SER A 61 12.49 17.21 -1.97
CA SER A 61 12.49 17.09 -0.50
C SER A 61 12.45 15.63 -0.07
N TYR A 62 11.64 14.82 -0.73
CA TYR A 62 11.55 13.38 -0.53
C TYR A 62 12.81 12.67 -1.03
N ASP A 63 13.31 13.02 -2.23
CA ASP A 63 14.54 12.49 -2.82
C ASP A 63 15.72 12.62 -1.85
N THR A 64 15.81 13.74 -1.15
CA THR A 64 16.85 13.95 -0.11
C THR A 64 16.77 12.88 0.98
N VAL A 65 15.57 12.55 1.44
CA VAL A 65 15.36 11.53 2.47
C VAL A 65 15.61 10.11 1.93
N PHE A 66 15.13 9.81 0.71
CA PHE A 66 15.38 8.52 0.05
C PHE A 66 16.87 8.25 -0.13
N LYS A 67 17.63 9.25 -0.57
CA LYS A 67 19.10 9.16 -0.71
C LYS A 67 19.81 8.99 0.63
N ALA A 68 19.36 9.69 1.66
CA ALA A 68 19.94 9.59 2.99
C ALA A 68 19.87 8.17 3.58
N VAL A 69 18.87 7.37 3.18
CA VAL A 69 18.69 5.98 3.62
C VAL A 69 19.07 4.95 2.55
N GLY A 70 19.49 5.38 1.35
CA GLY A 70 19.92 4.51 0.25
C GLY A 70 18.77 3.81 -0.50
N LEU A 71 17.54 4.31 -0.38
CA LEU A 71 16.38 3.76 -1.10
C LEU A 71 16.33 4.18 -2.57
N ASP A 72 16.95 5.30 -2.96
CA ASP A 72 17.07 5.75 -4.33
C ASP A 72 17.73 4.68 -5.23
N THR A 73 18.69 3.94 -4.70
CA THR A 73 19.44 2.92 -5.45
C THR A 73 18.59 1.69 -5.80
N VAL A 74 17.58 1.36 -5.00
CA VAL A 74 16.67 0.21 -5.19
C VAL A 74 15.30 0.62 -5.73
N SER A 75 15.08 1.92 -5.94
CA SER A 75 13.84 2.46 -6.50
C SER A 75 13.75 2.23 -8.01
N TYR A 76 12.56 1.87 -8.47
CA TYR A 76 12.22 1.73 -9.88
C TYR A 76 11.91 3.10 -10.48
N SER A 77 12.55 3.42 -11.59
CA SER A 77 12.22 4.57 -12.44
C SER A 77 11.59 4.07 -13.73
N PRO A 78 10.32 4.41 -14.03
CA PRO A 78 9.70 4.00 -15.29
C PRO A 78 10.36 4.71 -16.48
N PRO A 79 10.23 4.17 -17.71
CA PRO A 79 10.80 4.79 -18.90
C PRO A 79 10.08 6.09 -19.33
N SER A 80 8.90 6.35 -18.79
CA SER A 80 8.11 7.56 -19.03
C SER A 80 7.25 7.89 -17.81
N SER A 81 6.75 9.11 -17.74
CA SER A 81 5.89 9.59 -16.64
C SER A 81 4.53 8.89 -16.57
N SER A 82 4.10 8.27 -17.67
CA SER A 82 2.83 7.54 -17.76
C SER A 82 3.07 6.18 -18.42
N LEU A 83 2.53 5.14 -17.79
CA LEU A 83 2.50 3.78 -18.33
C LEU A 83 1.08 3.23 -18.29
N LEU A 84 0.68 2.54 -19.35
CA LEU A 84 -0.47 1.65 -19.31
C LEU A 84 -0.17 0.47 -18.38
N GLU A 85 -1.20 -0.19 -17.85
CA GLU A 85 -1.03 -1.37 -16.98
C GLU A 85 -0.11 -2.42 -17.59
N SER A 86 -0.26 -2.70 -18.89
CA SER A 86 0.57 -3.67 -19.64
C SER A 86 2.03 -3.26 -19.83
N GLY A 87 2.35 -1.99 -19.58
CA GLY A 87 3.71 -1.44 -19.70
C GLY A 87 4.55 -1.56 -18.41
N TRP A 88 3.94 -1.96 -17.30
CA TRP A 88 4.66 -2.15 -16.05
C TRP A 88 5.48 -3.43 -16.05
N PRO A 89 6.67 -3.42 -15.43
CA PRO A 89 7.52 -4.60 -15.34
C PRO A 89 6.86 -5.70 -14.48
N THR A 90 7.23 -6.93 -14.74
CA THR A 90 6.86 -8.04 -13.85
C THR A 90 7.63 -7.95 -12.53
N LEU A 91 7.08 -8.53 -11.45
CA LEU A 91 7.75 -8.60 -10.16
C LEU A 91 9.11 -9.30 -10.27
N GLY A 92 9.20 -10.39 -11.06
CA GLY A 92 10.45 -11.08 -11.31
C GLY A 92 11.50 -10.17 -11.92
N SER A 93 11.14 -9.35 -12.93
CA SER A 93 12.09 -8.42 -13.54
C SER A 93 12.54 -7.29 -12.60
N LEU A 94 11.68 -6.85 -11.68
CA LEU A 94 12.03 -5.90 -10.63
C LEU A 94 13.02 -6.51 -9.63
N ILE A 95 12.80 -7.76 -9.22
CA ILE A 95 13.71 -8.51 -8.36
C ILE A 95 15.08 -8.69 -9.05
N ASP A 96 15.07 -9.20 -10.27
CA ASP A 96 16.29 -9.47 -11.05
C ASP A 96 17.13 -8.21 -11.30
N SER A 97 16.46 -7.06 -11.50
CA SER A 97 17.13 -5.76 -11.68
C SER A 97 17.56 -5.09 -10.38
N GLY A 98 17.15 -5.61 -9.23
CA GLY A 98 17.36 -4.97 -7.92
C GLY A 98 16.52 -3.72 -7.68
N LYS A 99 15.60 -3.37 -8.61
CA LYS A 99 14.72 -2.18 -8.52
C LYS A 99 13.40 -2.54 -7.85
N ARG A 100 13.45 -2.84 -6.57
CA ARG A 100 12.39 -3.50 -5.81
C ARG A 100 11.47 -2.56 -5.03
N LEU A 101 11.66 -1.24 -5.15
CA LEU A 101 10.80 -0.24 -4.53
C LEU A 101 10.11 0.59 -5.61
N ILE A 102 8.79 0.65 -5.58
CA ILE A 102 7.97 1.48 -6.46
C ILE A 102 7.29 2.54 -5.60
N THR A 103 7.55 3.82 -5.85
CA THR A 103 6.99 4.91 -5.05
C THR A 103 6.05 5.77 -5.89
N PHE A 104 4.80 5.86 -5.46
CA PHE A 104 3.80 6.78 -5.99
C PHE A 104 3.63 7.98 -5.05
N MET A 105 3.22 9.10 -5.63
CA MET A 105 2.89 10.32 -4.90
C MET A 105 1.62 10.93 -5.51
N ASP A 106 0.64 11.26 -4.66
CA ASP A 106 -0.67 11.75 -5.07
C ASP A 106 -0.66 13.16 -5.67
N SER A 107 0.28 13.97 -5.26
CA SER A 107 0.35 15.37 -5.69
C SER A 107 1.78 15.89 -5.81
N ASN A 108 1.99 16.79 -6.78
CA ASN A 108 3.25 17.50 -7.01
C ASN A 108 4.45 16.61 -7.38
N ALA A 109 4.25 15.36 -7.81
CA ALA A 109 5.32 14.56 -8.40
C ALA A 109 5.85 15.21 -9.68
N ASN A 110 7.16 15.06 -9.94
CA ASN A 110 7.79 15.61 -11.13
C ASN A 110 8.82 14.62 -11.70
N PHE A 111 8.41 13.91 -12.73
CA PHE A 111 9.21 12.90 -13.40
C PHE A 111 10.58 13.39 -13.87
N ASN A 112 10.66 14.64 -14.35
CA ASN A 112 11.90 15.21 -14.88
C ASN A 112 12.93 15.51 -13.77
N SER A 113 12.47 15.69 -12.53
CA SER A 113 13.38 15.98 -11.40
C SER A 113 13.70 14.74 -10.58
N VAL A 114 12.70 13.88 -10.30
CA VAL A 114 12.87 12.65 -9.49
C VAL A 114 12.03 11.53 -10.12
N PRO A 115 12.55 10.84 -11.14
CA PRO A 115 11.77 9.91 -11.96
C PRO A 115 11.26 8.67 -11.23
N TYR A 116 11.83 8.32 -10.08
CA TYR A 116 11.38 7.19 -9.26
C TYR A 116 10.30 7.56 -8.23
N ILE A 117 9.93 8.85 -8.11
CA ILE A 117 8.73 9.29 -7.40
C ILE A 117 7.67 9.60 -8.46
N ILE A 118 6.78 8.65 -8.63
CA ILE A 118 5.88 8.54 -9.78
C ILE A 118 4.57 9.25 -9.45
N ASP A 119 4.06 10.08 -10.36
CA ASP A 119 2.73 10.68 -10.21
C ASP A 119 1.67 9.58 -10.20
N GLU A 120 0.91 9.52 -9.11
CA GLU A 120 -0.11 8.50 -8.92
C GLU A 120 -1.19 8.61 -9.98
N PHE A 121 -1.87 9.74 -10.04
CA PHE A 121 -3.07 9.91 -10.85
C PHE A 121 -2.85 9.96 -12.36
N THR A 122 -1.60 10.01 -12.81
CA THR A 122 -1.24 9.78 -14.21
C THR A 122 -1.16 8.27 -14.53
N ASN A 123 -0.97 7.42 -13.53
CA ASN A 123 -0.74 5.98 -13.69
C ASN A 123 -1.82 5.10 -13.04
N ILE A 124 -2.49 5.62 -12.03
CA ILE A 124 -3.51 4.92 -11.23
C ILE A 124 -4.74 5.81 -11.13
N TRP A 125 -5.92 5.24 -11.23
CA TRP A 125 -7.14 5.89 -10.79
C TRP A 125 -7.68 5.18 -9.53
N GLU A 126 -8.48 5.88 -8.74
CA GLU A 126 -9.00 5.37 -7.48
C GLU A 126 -10.52 5.44 -7.42
N THR A 127 -11.11 4.54 -6.63
CA THR A 127 -12.50 4.66 -6.16
C THR A 127 -12.61 5.73 -5.06
N ALA A 128 -13.84 6.04 -4.65
CA ALA A 128 -14.08 7.00 -3.57
C ALA A 128 -13.39 6.57 -2.28
N PHE A 129 -12.88 7.54 -1.53
CA PHE A 129 -12.41 7.44 -0.15
C PHE A 129 -13.40 8.17 0.78
N ASP A 130 -13.21 8.13 2.09
CA ASP A 130 -14.13 8.69 3.10
C ASP A 130 -15.57 8.11 2.97
N VAL A 131 -15.67 6.83 2.64
CA VAL A 131 -16.96 6.14 2.45
C VAL A 131 -17.56 5.81 3.81
N THR A 132 -18.80 6.27 4.03
CA THR A 132 -19.52 6.06 5.29
C THR A 132 -20.71 5.09 5.16
N THR A 133 -20.98 4.54 3.98
CA THR A 133 -22.14 3.69 3.72
C THR A 133 -21.80 2.42 2.96
N SER A 134 -21.60 2.51 1.65
CA SER A 134 -21.34 1.36 0.77
C SER A 134 -20.29 1.70 -0.29
N PHE A 135 -19.49 0.71 -0.61
CA PHE A 135 -18.44 0.85 -1.61
C PHE A 135 -18.99 0.69 -3.03
N ASP A 136 -18.40 1.43 -3.95
CA ASP A 136 -18.65 1.29 -5.39
C ASP A 136 -17.35 1.07 -6.18
N CYS A 137 -17.45 1.03 -7.50
CA CYS A 137 -16.29 0.91 -8.39
C CYS A 137 -16.22 2.03 -9.43
N ASN A 138 -16.75 3.20 -9.09
CA ASN A 138 -16.68 4.37 -9.95
C ASN A 138 -15.31 5.04 -9.83
N VAL A 139 -14.85 5.62 -10.95
CA VAL A 139 -13.66 6.48 -10.93
C VAL A 139 -13.97 7.73 -10.11
N ASN A 140 -13.24 7.94 -9.02
CA ASN A 140 -13.38 9.12 -8.17
C ASN A 140 -12.18 10.07 -8.35
N ARG A 141 -10.96 9.55 -8.28
CA ARG A 141 -9.72 10.33 -8.45
C ARG A 141 -8.90 9.80 -9.61
N SER A 142 -8.53 10.69 -10.52
CA SER A 142 -7.57 10.47 -11.61
C SER A 142 -7.17 11.80 -12.24
N ASN A 143 -6.07 11.86 -12.96
CA ASN A 143 -5.81 13.00 -13.83
C ASN A 143 -6.74 12.98 -15.05
N ALA A 144 -7.09 14.17 -15.57
CA ALA A 144 -8.09 14.34 -16.63
C ALA A 144 -7.81 13.53 -17.91
N ASN A 145 -6.56 13.22 -18.19
CA ASN A 145 -6.13 12.50 -19.40
C ASN A 145 -5.74 11.05 -19.12
N THR A 146 -5.94 10.54 -17.90
CA THR A 146 -5.59 9.17 -17.56
C THR A 146 -6.58 8.19 -18.20
N PRO A 147 -6.11 7.25 -19.04
CA PRO A 147 -6.99 6.31 -19.74
C PRO A 147 -7.43 5.20 -18.75
N THR A 148 -8.49 5.45 -17.98
CA THR A 148 -8.93 4.61 -16.87
C THR A 148 -9.17 3.14 -17.25
N ALA A 149 -9.54 2.85 -18.49
CA ALA A 149 -9.72 1.48 -18.97
C ALA A 149 -8.42 0.66 -19.04
N THR A 150 -7.27 1.32 -19.15
CA THR A 150 -5.97 0.66 -19.38
C THR A 150 -4.87 1.07 -18.40
N SER A 151 -5.16 2.00 -17.49
CA SER A 151 -4.28 2.35 -16.38
C SER A 151 -4.50 1.40 -15.20
N MET A 152 -3.54 1.29 -14.31
CA MET A 152 -3.75 0.61 -13.03
C MET A 152 -4.90 1.27 -12.25
N TYR A 153 -5.48 0.53 -11.30
CA TYR A 153 -6.43 1.13 -10.40
C TYR A 153 -6.32 0.57 -8.97
N LEU A 154 -6.73 1.44 -8.05
CA LEU A 154 -6.76 1.19 -6.63
C LEU A 154 -8.21 1.30 -6.14
N ILE A 155 -8.66 0.32 -5.39
CA ILE A 155 -9.91 0.43 -4.66
C ILE A 155 -9.60 0.88 -3.22
N ASN A 156 -10.21 1.99 -2.81
CA ASN A 156 -10.24 2.44 -1.43
C ASN A 156 -11.30 1.61 -0.71
N HIS A 157 -10.87 0.77 0.23
CA HIS A 157 -11.75 -0.14 0.96
C HIS A 157 -11.54 -0.01 2.46
N PHE A 158 -11.87 1.14 2.98
CA PHE A 158 -11.94 1.43 4.41
C PHE A 158 -13.22 2.20 4.68
N LEU A 159 -13.90 1.82 5.75
CA LEU A 159 -15.18 2.41 6.11
C LEU A 159 -14.96 3.46 7.19
N ASP A 160 -15.54 4.62 6.97
CA ASP A 160 -15.56 5.70 7.94
C ASP A 160 -16.91 5.83 8.64
N THR A 161 -16.87 6.34 9.85
CA THR A 161 -18.03 6.86 10.57
C THR A 161 -17.92 8.38 10.70
N LEU A 162 -19.03 9.06 10.92
CA LEU A 162 -19.02 10.50 11.10
C LEU A 162 -18.86 10.85 12.58
N ILE A 163 -17.74 11.49 12.92
CA ILE A 163 -17.51 12.07 14.25
C ILE A 163 -17.56 13.59 14.13
N LEU A 164 -18.55 14.21 14.79
CA LEU A 164 -18.79 15.66 14.67
C LEU A 164 -18.95 16.14 13.21
N GLY A 165 -19.47 15.26 12.35
CA GLY A 165 -19.66 15.55 10.92
C GLY A 165 -18.40 15.40 10.05
N GLN A 166 -17.30 14.89 10.59
CA GLN A 166 -16.08 14.59 9.85
C GLN A 166 -15.91 13.08 9.72
N PRO A 167 -15.47 12.56 8.54
CA PRO A 167 -15.11 11.16 8.38
C PRO A 167 -13.97 10.77 9.34
N ALA A 168 -14.11 9.60 9.95
CA ALA A 168 -13.09 8.99 10.78
C ALA A 168 -13.17 7.47 10.65
N PRO A 169 -12.05 6.74 10.69
CA PRO A 169 -12.03 5.28 10.55
C PRO A 169 -12.99 4.59 11.51
N ASP A 170 -13.72 3.56 11.04
CA ASP A 170 -14.66 2.76 11.84
C ASP A 170 -14.08 1.39 12.23
N PRO A 171 -13.31 1.29 13.32
CA PRO A 171 -12.76 0.01 13.78
C PRO A 171 -13.85 -0.97 14.21
N GLY A 172 -15.04 -0.50 14.56
CA GLY A 172 -16.16 -1.33 14.97
C GLY A 172 -16.69 -2.21 13.83
N GLN A 173 -16.55 -1.76 12.59
CA GLN A 173 -16.95 -2.48 11.39
C GLN A 173 -15.79 -3.23 10.71
N ALA A 174 -14.57 -3.08 11.18
CA ALA A 174 -13.36 -3.56 10.49
C ALA A 174 -13.39 -5.07 10.17
N ASN A 175 -13.94 -5.91 11.06
CA ASN A 175 -14.10 -7.34 10.77
C ASN A 175 -15.03 -7.62 9.57
N GLN A 176 -16.11 -6.86 9.42
CA GLN A 176 -17.04 -7.01 8.31
C GLN A 176 -16.46 -6.37 7.05
N THR A 177 -15.88 -5.17 7.17
CA THR A 177 -15.26 -4.45 6.06
C THR A 177 -14.14 -5.27 5.43
N ASN A 178 -13.25 -5.85 6.24
CA ASN A 178 -12.12 -6.65 5.76
C ASN A 178 -12.49 -8.10 5.40
N ALA A 179 -13.75 -8.51 5.51
CA ALA A 179 -14.16 -9.89 5.28
C ALA A 179 -14.00 -10.33 3.82
N VAL A 180 -13.84 -11.64 3.62
CA VAL A 180 -13.79 -12.26 2.28
C VAL A 180 -15.14 -12.18 1.57
N THR A 181 -16.25 -12.23 2.31
CA THR A 181 -17.62 -12.22 1.78
C THR A 181 -18.57 -11.48 2.70
N GLY A 182 -19.73 -11.11 2.17
CA GLY A 182 -20.80 -10.40 2.89
C GLY A 182 -20.94 -8.95 2.45
N THR A 183 -22.01 -8.32 2.89
CA THR A 183 -22.32 -6.93 2.51
C THR A 183 -21.24 -5.97 2.98
N ASN A 184 -20.81 -5.07 2.11
CA ASN A 184 -19.71 -4.12 2.34
C ASN A 184 -18.35 -4.77 2.68
N SER A 185 -18.15 -6.05 2.33
CA SER A 185 -16.86 -6.69 2.50
C SER A 185 -15.89 -6.34 1.37
N LEU A 186 -14.59 -6.49 1.65
CA LEU A 186 -13.53 -6.35 0.63
C LEU A 186 -13.79 -7.28 -0.57
N GLY A 187 -14.19 -8.54 -0.30
CA GLY A 187 -14.49 -9.47 -1.38
C GLY A 187 -15.72 -9.08 -2.21
N GLU A 188 -16.73 -8.40 -1.63
CA GLU A 188 -17.86 -7.87 -2.39
C GLU A 188 -17.42 -6.73 -3.32
N GLN A 189 -16.70 -5.72 -2.81
CA GLN A 189 -16.21 -4.62 -3.65
C GLN A 189 -15.23 -5.13 -4.72
N PHE A 190 -14.33 -6.05 -4.36
CA PHE A 190 -13.41 -6.68 -5.31
C PHE A 190 -14.19 -7.30 -6.49
N ASN A 191 -15.19 -8.15 -6.20
CA ASN A 191 -15.99 -8.81 -7.23
C ASN A 191 -16.81 -7.82 -8.07
N LEU A 192 -17.36 -6.78 -7.43
CA LEU A 192 -18.06 -5.69 -8.13
C LEU A 192 -17.12 -5.02 -9.12
N CYS A 193 -15.91 -4.67 -8.68
CA CYS A 193 -14.93 -3.99 -9.52
C CYS A 193 -14.43 -4.89 -10.66
N VAL A 194 -14.16 -6.16 -10.40
CA VAL A 194 -13.82 -7.12 -11.46
C VAL A 194 -14.93 -7.23 -12.49
N GLY A 195 -16.19 -7.28 -12.05
CA GLY A 195 -17.35 -7.33 -12.94
C GLY A 195 -17.51 -6.08 -13.81
N GLN A 196 -17.25 -4.90 -13.27
CA GLN A 196 -17.38 -3.63 -13.98
C GLN A 196 -16.18 -3.31 -14.89
N GLN A 197 -14.96 -3.57 -14.40
CA GLN A 197 -13.73 -3.21 -15.12
C GLN A 197 -13.20 -4.34 -16.02
N GLY A 198 -13.70 -5.57 -15.88
CA GLY A 198 -13.23 -6.74 -16.63
C GLY A 198 -11.83 -7.21 -16.26
N ARG A 199 -11.27 -6.71 -15.16
CA ARG A 199 -9.91 -6.99 -14.66
C ARG A 199 -9.83 -6.78 -13.14
N ASN A 200 -8.82 -7.38 -12.51
CA ASN A 200 -8.60 -7.19 -11.08
C ASN A 200 -8.09 -5.78 -10.77
N PRO A 201 -8.40 -5.22 -9.58
CA PRO A 201 -7.68 -4.05 -9.07
C PRO A 201 -6.20 -4.40 -8.90
N ASN A 202 -5.35 -3.42 -9.16
CA ASN A 202 -3.91 -3.56 -8.92
C ASN A 202 -3.60 -3.38 -7.43
N PHE A 203 -4.40 -2.56 -6.75
CA PHE A 203 -4.25 -2.25 -5.33
C PHE A 203 -5.59 -2.26 -4.62
N MET A 204 -5.57 -2.77 -3.39
CA MET A 204 -6.69 -2.72 -2.44
C MET A 204 -6.19 -2.05 -1.18
N LEU A 205 -6.63 -0.80 -0.94
CA LEU A 205 -6.27 -0.05 0.25
C LEU A 205 -7.27 -0.37 1.36
N VAL A 206 -6.77 -0.83 2.49
CA VAL A 206 -7.59 -1.23 3.64
C VAL A 206 -7.01 -0.65 4.93
N ASP A 207 -7.89 -0.38 5.88
CA ASP A 207 -7.52 -0.09 7.26
C ASP A 207 -7.64 -1.36 8.12
N PHE A 208 -7.00 -1.36 9.30
CA PHE A 208 -7.14 -2.43 10.29
C PHE A 208 -6.94 -3.83 9.71
N TYR A 209 -5.94 -4.03 8.88
CA TYR A 209 -5.70 -5.28 8.14
C TYR A 209 -5.61 -6.55 9.02
N GLU A 210 -5.34 -6.37 10.31
CA GLU A 210 -5.31 -7.43 11.31
C GLU A 210 -6.71 -7.94 11.72
N TYR A 211 -7.77 -7.17 11.44
CA TYR A 211 -9.13 -7.62 11.64
C TYR A 211 -9.53 -8.63 10.54
N GLY A 212 -10.30 -9.64 10.93
CA GLY A 212 -10.68 -10.74 10.03
C GLY A 212 -9.62 -11.86 9.92
N GLY A 213 -8.57 -11.85 10.75
CA GLY A 213 -7.60 -12.95 10.83
C GLY A 213 -6.81 -13.20 9.54
N GLY A 214 -6.61 -12.17 8.71
CA GLY A 214 -5.91 -12.26 7.43
C GLY A 214 -6.82 -12.31 6.21
N SER A 215 -8.12 -12.05 6.37
CA SER A 215 -9.12 -12.08 5.29
C SER A 215 -8.76 -11.20 4.09
N VAL A 216 -8.16 -10.01 4.32
CA VAL A 216 -7.71 -9.14 3.22
C VAL A 216 -6.63 -9.81 2.36
N PHE A 217 -5.74 -10.59 2.95
CA PHE A 217 -4.72 -11.35 2.23
C PHE A 217 -5.32 -12.58 1.52
N GLU A 218 -6.39 -13.18 2.07
CA GLU A 218 -7.13 -14.25 1.42
C GLU A 218 -7.84 -13.76 0.16
N VAL A 219 -8.45 -12.58 0.18
CA VAL A 219 -9.02 -11.94 -1.01
C VAL A 219 -7.93 -11.75 -2.08
N ALA A 220 -6.77 -11.19 -1.69
CA ALA A 220 -5.66 -10.97 -2.60
C ALA A 220 -5.10 -12.29 -3.16
N ALA A 221 -4.94 -13.31 -2.33
CA ALA A 221 -4.47 -14.62 -2.77
C ALA A 221 -5.43 -15.26 -3.77
N THR A 222 -6.73 -15.22 -3.48
CA THR A 222 -7.78 -15.70 -4.38
C THR A 222 -7.75 -14.97 -5.72
N ALA A 223 -7.61 -13.64 -5.69
CA ALA A 223 -7.49 -12.80 -6.88
C ALA A 223 -6.26 -13.16 -7.75
N ASN A 224 -5.20 -13.64 -7.12
CA ASN A 224 -3.98 -14.12 -7.77
C ASN A 224 -4.02 -15.63 -8.11
N GLY A 225 -5.11 -16.34 -7.82
CA GLY A 225 -5.24 -17.78 -8.08
C GLY A 225 -4.34 -18.65 -7.20
N VAL A 226 -3.97 -18.19 -6.01
CA VAL A 226 -3.15 -18.93 -5.05
C VAL A 226 -3.90 -19.14 -3.74
N THR A 227 -3.51 -20.17 -3.00
CA THR A 227 -4.04 -20.41 -1.66
C THR A 227 -3.32 -19.50 -0.64
N TYR A 228 -4.09 -18.80 0.18
CA TYR A 228 -3.54 -18.06 1.32
C TYR A 228 -3.00 -19.06 2.36
N SER A 229 -1.71 -19.02 2.61
CA SER A 229 -1.05 -19.91 3.57
C SER A 229 0.13 -19.16 4.23
N PRO A 230 -0.16 -18.28 5.21
CA PRO A 230 0.87 -17.49 5.84
C PRO A 230 1.77 -18.37 6.73
N ALA A 231 3.09 -18.15 6.65
CA ALA A 231 4.05 -18.83 7.52
C ALA A 231 3.91 -18.38 8.99
N THR A 232 3.44 -17.15 9.21
CA THR A 232 3.17 -16.58 10.53
C THR A 232 1.74 -16.02 10.52
N PRO A 233 0.90 -16.37 11.49
CA PRO A 233 -0.44 -15.80 11.61
C PRO A 233 -0.39 -14.27 11.74
N ILE A 234 -1.40 -13.58 11.20
CA ILE A 234 -1.58 -12.16 11.43
C ILE A 234 -1.84 -11.90 12.91
N ALA A 235 -1.24 -10.84 13.45
CA ALA A 235 -1.45 -10.45 14.84
C ALA A 235 -2.94 -10.21 15.13
N THR A 236 -3.39 -10.60 16.31
CA THR A 236 -4.76 -10.34 16.74
C THR A 236 -4.89 -8.89 17.22
N PRO A 237 -5.96 -8.14 16.81
CA PRO A 237 -6.19 -6.79 17.28
C PRO A 237 -6.18 -6.70 18.82
N GLY A 238 -5.48 -5.72 19.37
CA GLY A 238 -5.37 -5.52 20.82
C GLY A 238 -4.50 -6.54 21.57
N GLY A 239 -3.87 -7.50 20.86
CA GLY A 239 -2.89 -8.41 21.43
C GLY A 239 -1.55 -7.70 21.65
N THR A 240 -1.05 -7.67 22.88
CA THR A 240 0.36 -7.32 23.12
C THR A 240 1.21 -8.40 22.44
N SER A 241 1.99 -7.99 21.43
CA SER A 241 2.95 -8.87 20.76
C SER A 241 3.96 -9.32 21.81
N SER A 242 3.78 -10.51 22.37
CA SER A 242 4.86 -11.19 23.07
C SER A 242 5.90 -11.56 22.03
N ALA A 243 6.94 -10.76 21.91
CA ALA A 243 8.11 -11.10 21.12
C ALA A 243 8.71 -12.39 21.71
N SER A 244 8.34 -13.53 21.15
CA SER A 244 9.03 -14.79 21.39
C SER A 244 10.38 -14.70 20.69
N SER A 245 11.44 -14.58 21.50
CA SER A 245 12.83 -14.71 21.03
C SER A 245 12.98 -16.01 20.24
N PRO A 246 13.61 -16.00 19.08
CA PRO A 246 13.81 -17.22 18.32
C PRO A 246 14.80 -18.12 19.08
N SER A 247 14.31 -19.24 19.54
CA SER A 247 15.14 -20.37 19.99
C SER A 247 15.84 -20.93 18.74
N SER A 248 17.15 -20.82 18.71
CA SER A 248 18.00 -21.36 17.66
C SER A 248 17.95 -22.90 17.65
N THR A 249 17.25 -23.44 16.66
CA THR A 249 17.44 -24.83 16.25
C THR A 249 17.72 -24.86 14.76
N SER A 250 18.96 -25.15 14.42
CA SER A 250 19.44 -25.37 13.07
C SER A 250 18.88 -26.68 12.52
N SER A 251 18.11 -26.65 11.49
CA SER A 251 17.87 -27.77 10.59
C SER A 251 17.82 -27.30 9.16
N SER A 252 18.84 -27.72 8.42
CA SER A 252 18.99 -27.53 6.98
C SER A 252 17.91 -28.32 6.23
N LEU A 253 17.11 -27.66 5.41
CA LEU A 253 16.34 -28.31 4.37
C LEU A 253 16.54 -27.55 3.05
N ASN A 254 17.23 -28.22 2.13
CA ASN A 254 17.26 -27.90 0.71
C ASN A 254 15.86 -28.07 0.13
N SER A 255 15.27 -27.00 -0.36
CA SER A 255 14.14 -27.09 -1.29
C SER A 255 14.31 -26.06 -2.39
N SER A 256 14.38 -26.54 -3.63
CA SER A 256 14.44 -25.75 -4.85
C SER A 256 13.17 -24.89 -4.98
N PRO A 257 13.26 -23.64 -5.51
CA PRO A 257 12.10 -22.79 -5.66
C PRO A 257 11.22 -23.30 -6.83
N PRO A 258 9.89 -23.21 -6.73
CA PRO A 258 9.01 -23.49 -7.84
C PRO A 258 9.12 -22.41 -8.92
N SER A 259 9.07 -22.84 -10.18
CA SER A 259 9.09 -21.96 -11.35
C SER A 259 7.80 -21.16 -11.46
N PHE A 260 7.89 -19.83 -11.43
CA PHE A 260 6.74 -18.94 -11.55
C PHE A 260 6.42 -18.66 -13.03
N SER A 261 5.22 -19.05 -13.46
CA SER A 261 4.63 -18.65 -14.73
C SER A 261 3.74 -17.42 -14.54
N ARG A 262 3.80 -16.50 -15.49
CA ARG A 262 2.99 -15.28 -15.71
C ARG A 262 1.89 -14.98 -14.68
N TRP A 263 2.07 -13.95 -13.88
CA TRP A 263 1.12 -13.45 -12.92
C TRP A 263 0.68 -12.03 -13.25
N SER A 264 -0.61 -11.83 -13.40
CA SER A 264 -1.23 -10.51 -13.21
C SER A 264 -1.33 -10.30 -11.69
N SER A 265 -0.58 -9.36 -11.15
CA SER A 265 -0.45 -9.23 -9.70
C SER A 265 -1.46 -8.24 -9.16
N VAL A 266 -2.30 -8.70 -8.24
CA VAL A 266 -3.10 -7.85 -7.35
C VAL A 266 -2.28 -7.62 -6.08
N TRP A 267 -2.14 -6.36 -5.67
CA TRP A 267 -1.44 -5.97 -4.47
C TRP A 267 -2.43 -5.67 -3.35
N VAL A 268 -2.17 -6.18 -2.16
CA VAL A 268 -2.84 -5.66 -0.98
C VAL A 268 -2.13 -4.39 -0.56
N VAL A 269 -2.87 -3.30 -0.51
CA VAL A 269 -2.41 -2.04 0.05
C VAL A 269 -2.79 -2.05 1.53
N ILE A 270 -1.79 -1.99 2.39
CA ILE A 270 -2.00 -1.86 3.82
C ILE A 270 -1.89 -0.38 4.14
N GLY A 271 -3.02 0.26 4.39
CA GLY A 271 -3.06 1.59 4.96
C GLY A 271 -2.60 1.52 6.42
N SER A 272 -1.69 2.38 6.79
CA SER A 272 -1.12 2.53 8.13
C SER A 272 -0.22 1.41 8.59
N VAL A 273 1.07 1.68 8.64
CA VAL A 273 2.01 0.90 9.43
C VAL A 273 1.64 1.08 10.90
N ALA A 274 1.06 0.05 11.48
CA ALA A 274 0.91 -0.04 12.91
C ALA A 274 2.29 -0.22 13.55
N PHE A 275 3.03 0.85 13.77
CA PHE A 275 3.76 0.96 15.01
C PHE A 275 2.67 1.15 16.06
N GLY A 276 2.54 0.20 16.99
CA GLY A 276 1.52 0.13 18.01
C GLY A 276 1.21 1.52 18.62
N ALA A 277 0.29 2.19 18.03
CA ALA A 277 -0.24 3.44 18.51
C ALA A 277 -1.75 3.37 18.31
N PHE A 278 -2.38 3.30 19.41
CA PHE A 278 -3.79 3.54 19.57
C PHE A 278 -4.22 4.73 18.72
N CYS A 279 -5.22 4.53 17.84
CA CYS A 279 -6.07 5.63 17.44
C CYS A 279 -6.72 6.16 18.71
N ILE A 280 -6.18 7.23 19.25
CA ILE A 280 -6.89 8.07 20.21
C ILE A 280 -7.42 9.25 19.39
N TYR A 281 -8.73 9.38 19.45
CA TYR A 281 -9.54 10.45 18.87
C TYR A 281 -9.05 11.84 19.24
#